data_e4983e7588f9cf81968914ab17c7ca92
#
_entry.id   e4983e7588f9cf81968914ab17c7ca92
#
_cell.length_a   1.000
_cell.length_b   1.000
_cell.length_c   1.000
_cell.angle_alpha   90.00
_cell.angle_beta   90.00
_cell.angle_gamma   90.00
#
_symmetry.space_group_name_H-M   'P 1'
#
loop_
_entity.id
_entity.type
_entity.pdbx_description
1 polymer ?
#
loop_
_entity_poly.entity_id
_entity_poly.type
_entity_poly.pdbx_seq_one_letter_code
_entity_poly.pdbx_strand_id
1 'polypeptide(L)'
;MAYTKTKIKDLVDGKIDRDTLHTMLSTPKDKERFQIYLEILQEQVEWDDPIILPLGPKLYIVQRKSDRKWMIRSQAGYDFCPWNENWKLHARIRVRDTAAQMEELYPRLMAPSPDWQVIREYFCPISGDLLDVEAPTPWYPVIHDFEPDID
;
A
#
# COMPACT_ATOMS: atom_id res chain seq x y z
N MET A 1 23.41 12.67 -5.32
CA MET A 1 22.94 13.32 -6.56
C MET A 1 21.41 13.42 -6.44
N ALA A 2 20.85 14.62 -6.53
CA ALA A 2 19.42 14.82 -6.46
C ALA A 2 18.75 14.39 -7.79
N TYR A 3 17.71 13.59 -7.72
CA TYR A 3 16.93 13.22 -8.89
C TYR A 3 15.82 14.25 -9.14
N THR A 4 15.55 14.53 -10.41
CA THR A 4 14.48 15.45 -10.80
C THR A 4 13.11 14.85 -10.50
N LYS A 5 12.10 15.70 -10.32
CA LYS A 5 10.69 15.27 -10.14
C LYS A 5 10.24 14.32 -11.25
N THR A 6 10.64 14.58 -12.50
CA THR A 6 10.33 13.71 -13.64
C THR A 6 10.88 12.30 -13.45
N LYS A 7 12.14 12.15 -13.03
CA LYS A 7 12.73 10.83 -12.78
C LYS A 7 12.06 10.08 -11.63
N ILE A 8 11.67 10.78 -10.56
CA ILE A 8 10.92 10.19 -9.45
C ILE A 8 9.52 9.79 -9.91
N LYS A 9 8.88 10.62 -10.76
CA LYS A 9 7.59 10.28 -11.36
C LYS A 9 7.66 9.05 -12.25
N ASP A 10 8.71 8.94 -13.08
CA ASP A 10 8.94 7.74 -13.91
C ASP A 10 9.10 6.48 -13.06
N LEU A 11 9.74 6.59 -11.89
CA LEU A 11 9.84 5.50 -10.93
C LEU A 11 8.46 5.10 -10.38
N VAL A 12 7.66 6.06 -9.94
CA VAL A 12 6.31 5.83 -9.40
C VAL A 12 5.38 5.22 -10.45
N ASP A 13 5.47 5.70 -11.69
CA ASP A 13 4.66 5.23 -12.82
C ASP A 13 5.17 3.91 -13.43
N GLY A 14 6.29 3.36 -12.95
CA GLY A 14 6.89 2.14 -13.49
C GLY A 14 7.51 2.30 -14.88
N LYS A 15 7.87 3.52 -15.28
CA LYS A 15 8.45 3.87 -16.59
C LYS A 15 9.96 4.06 -16.57
N ILE A 16 10.58 3.95 -15.40
CA ILE A 16 12.01 4.16 -15.24
C ILE A 16 12.79 3.00 -15.89
N ASP A 17 13.91 3.33 -16.55
CA ASP A 17 14.80 2.31 -17.08
C ASP A 17 15.56 1.57 -15.97
N ARG A 18 15.96 0.31 -16.27
CA ARG A 18 16.58 -0.59 -15.29
C ARG A 18 17.89 -0.03 -14.71
N ASP A 19 18.73 0.60 -15.52
CA ASP A 19 20.05 1.07 -15.08
C ASP A 19 19.89 2.27 -14.15
N THR A 20 18.99 3.19 -14.47
CA THR A 20 18.62 4.29 -13.58
C THR A 20 18.02 3.78 -12.29
N LEU A 21 17.10 2.80 -12.33
CA LEU A 21 16.52 2.18 -11.14
C LEU A 21 17.61 1.56 -10.25
N HIS A 22 18.51 0.78 -10.84
CA HIS A 22 19.62 0.17 -10.10
C HIS A 22 20.49 1.22 -9.41
N THR A 23 20.84 2.29 -10.12
CA THR A 23 21.61 3.42 -9.58
C THR A 23 20.85 4.11 -8.44
N MET A 24 19.55 4.35 -8.58
CA MET A 24 18.72 4.96 -7.53
C MET A 24 18.64 4.11 -6.26
N LEU A 25 18.62 2.79 -6.40
CA LEU A 25 18.55 1.86 -5.27
C LEU A 25 19.89 1.73 -4.54
N SER A 26 21.00 1.82 -5.27
CA SER A 26 22.36 1.61 -4.74
C SER A 26 23.08 2.88 -4.28
N THR A 27 22.48 4.06 -4.44
CA THR A 27 23.08 5.35 -4.03
C THR A 27 22.34 5.95 -2.83
N PRO A 28 23.03 6.78 -2.02
CA PRO A 28 22.39 7.52 -0.93
C PRO A 28 21.23 8.39 -1.44
N LYS A 29 20.14 8.40 -0.68
CA LYS A 29 18.93 9.17 -1.00
C LYS A 29 19.09 10.61 -0.51
N ASP A 30 18.71 11.57 -1.36
CA ASP A 30 18.69 12.98 -0.97
C ASP A 30 17.46 13.28 -0.07
N LYS A 31 17.56 14.36 0.70
CA LYS A 31 16.54 14.72 1.70
C LYS A 31 15.22 15.21 1.06
N GLU A 32 15.27 15.76 -0.14
CA GLU A 32 14.11 16.34 -0.81
C GLU A 32 13.23 15.26 -1.51
N ARG A 33 13.81 14.07 -1.71
CA ARG A 33 13.18 12.98 -2.46
C ARG A 33 11.80 12.60 -1.91
N PHE A 34 11.66 12.56 -0.59
CA PHE A 34 10.38 12.20 0.04
C PHE A 34 9.30 13.25 -0.23
N GLN A 35 9.65 14.54 -0.12
CA GLN A 35 8.71 15.61 -0.40
C GLN A 35 8.26 15.61 -1.87
N ILE A 36 9.20 15.42 -2.80
CA ILE A 36 8.87 15.28 -4.23
C ILE A 36 7.95 14.07 -4.48
N TYR A 37 8.20 12.97 -3.77
CA TYR A 37 7.35 11.79 -3.86
C TYR A 37 5.92 12.07 -3.39
N LEU A 38 5.73 12.76 -2.25
CA LEU A 38 4.40 13.16 -1.77
C LEU A 38 3.67 14.07 -2.75
N GLU A 39 4.37 15.02 -3.37
CA GLU A 39 3.79 15.88 -4.41
C GLU A 39 3.28 15.07 -5.61
N ILE A 40 4.06 14.09 -6.08
CA ILE A 40 3.67 13.22 -7.19
C ILE A 40 2.44 12.40 -6.82
N LEU A 41 2.38 11.84 -5.60
CA LEU A 41 1.22 11.10 -5.14
C LEU A 41 -0.02 11.98 -5.04
N GLN A 42 0.12 13.23 -4.56
CA GLN A 42 -0.96 14.19 -4.48
C GLN A 42 -1.53 14.57 -5.86
N GLU A 43 -0.69 14.60 -6.90
CA GLU A 43 -1.13 14.84 -8.28
C GLU A 43 -1.93 13.65 -8.88
N GLN A 44 -1.83 12.45 -8.28
CA GLN A 44 -2.48 11.24 -8.76
C GLN A 44 -3.84 10.97 -8.13
N VAL A 45 -4.28 11.78 -7.19
CA VAL A 45 -5.57 11.65 -6.50
C VAL A 45 -6.51 12.78 -6.89
N GLU A 46 -7.83 12.53 -6.82
CA GLU A 46 -8.86 13.52 -7.17
C GLU A 46 -9.30 14.39 -5.98
N TRP A 47 -8.87 14.04 -4.78
CA TRP A 47 -9.16 14.77 -3.54
C TRP A 47 -7.95 15.61 -3.11
N ASP A 48 -8.18 16.65 -2.28
CA ASP A 48 -7.19 17.67 -1.97
C ASP A 48 -6.72 17.68 -0.49
N ASP A 49 -7.15 16.71 0.32
CA ASP A 49 -6.62 16.52 1.65
C ASP A 49 -5.13 16.12 1.58
N PRO A 50 -4.23 16.75 2.36
CA PRO A 50 -2.80 16.47 2.24
C PRO A 50 -2.44 15.03 2.56
N ILE A 51 -1.67 14.39 1.68
CA ILE A 51 -1.03 13.10 1.97
C ILE A 51 0.15 13.37 2.91
N ILE A 52 0.12 12.72 4.08
CA ILE A 52 1.18 12.82 5.09
C ILE A 52 2.20 11.70 4.93
N LEU A 53 1.72 10.47 4.75
CA LEU A 53 2.57 9.29 4.62
C LEU A 53 1.91 8.24 3.72
N PRO A 54 2.60 7.72 2.68
CA PRO A 54 2.14 6.55 1.97
C PRO A 54 2.38 5.29 2.82
N LEU A 55 1.36 4.45 2.96
CA LEU A 55 1.45 3.14 3.61
C LEU A 55 1.75 2.02 2.62
N GLY A 56 1.37 2.22 1.38
CA GLY A 56 1.57 1.29 0.28
C GLY A 56 1.02 1.85 -1.02
N PRO A 57 1.03 1.07 -2.10
CA PRO A 57 0.38 1.48 -3.33
C PRO A 57 -1.11 1.77 -3.08
N LYS A 58 -1.57 2.96 -3.46
CA LYS A 58 -2.97 3.40 -3.34
C LYS A 58 -3.54 3.47 -1.91
N LEU A 59 -2.69 3.54 -0.88
CA LEU A 59 -3.08 3.64 0.52
C LEU A 59 -2.21 4.67 1.24
N TYR A 60 -2.85 5.64 1.91
CA TYR A 60 -2.17 6.80 2.48
C TYR A 60 -2.71 7.15 3.87
N ILE A 61 -1.85 7.73 4.70
CA ILE A 61 -2.29 8.57 5.82
C ILE A 61 -2.47 9.98 5.28
N VAL A 62 -3.63 10.57 5.51
CA VAL A 62 -4.01 11.91 5.09
C VAL A 62 -4.46 12.75 6.26
N GLN A 63 -4.29 14.07 6.19
CA GLN A 63 -4.91 14.99 7.13
C GLN A 63 -6.16 15.60 6.49
N ARG A 64 -7.34 15.25 7.02
CA ARG A 64 -8.59 15.84 6.52
C ARG A 64 -8.63 17.36 6.82
N LYS A 65 -8.92 18.15 5.82
CA LYS A 65 -9.06 19.61 5.97
C LYS A 65 -10.25 20.02 6.82
N SER A 66 -11.32 19.20 6.80
CA SER A 66 -12.58 19.52 7.49
C SER A 66 -12.47 19.52 9.00
N ASP A 67 -11.71 18.60 9.60
CA ASP A 67 -11.61 18.41 11.04
C ASP A 67 -10.16 18.21 11.53
N ARG A 68 -9.18 18.29 10.61
CA ARG A 68 -7.75 18.10 10.84
C ARG A 68 -7.36 16.74 11.41
N LYS A 69 -8.25 15.75 11.35
CA LYS A 69 -7.94 14.38 11.79
C LYS A 69 -7.10 13.65 10.74
N TRP A 70 -6.24 12.79 11.22
CA TRP A 70 -5.44 11.92 10.39
C TRP A 70 -6.18 10.61 10.18
N MET A 71 -6.36 10.24 8.91
CA MET A 71 -7.14 9.09 8.49
C MET A 71 -6.32 8.23 7.54
N ILE A 72 -6.59 6.93 7.55
CA ILE A 72 -6.09 6.03 6.51
C ILE A 72 -7.09 6.06 5.36
N ARG A 73 -6.62 6.44 4.17
CA ARG A 73 -7.45 6.67 2.98
C ARG A 73 -6.89 5.94 1.77
N SER A 74 -7.79 5.36 0.97
CA SER A 74 -7.42 4.82 -0.35
C SER A 74 -7.24 5.93 -1.39
N GLN A 75 -6.58 5.61 -2.49
CA GLN A 75 -6.46 6.50 -3.65
C GLN A 75 -7.83 6.94 -4.18
N ALA A 76 -8.83 6.06 -4.12
CA ALA A 76 -10.21 6.35 -4.53
C ALA A 76 -10.98 7.26 -3.56
N GLY A 77 -10.38 7.69 -2.45
CA GLY A 77 -10.99 8.61 -1.48
C GLY A 77 -11.79 7.95 -0.37
N TYR A 78 -11.70 6.63 -0.18
CA TYR A 78 -12.37 5.94 0.92
C TYR A 78 -11.57 6.04 2.22
N ASP A 79 -12.17 6.62 3.26
CA ASP A 79 -11.59 6.67 4.62
C ASP A 79 -11.90 5.36 5.35
N PHE A 80 -10.85 4.60 5.69
CA PHE A 80 -10.97 3.33 6.42
C PHE A 80 -11.20 3.57 7.91
N CYS A 81 -10.30 4.30 8.55
CA CYS A 81 -10.27 4.51 10.01
C CYS A 81 -9.27 5.63 10.36
N PRO A 82 -9.24 6.10 11.62
CA PRO A 82 -8.14 6.89 12.13
C PRO A 82 -6.78 6.20 11.92
N TRP A 83 -5.71 6.99 11.75
CA TRP A 83 -4.37 6.53 11.40
C TRP A 83 -3.77 5.50 12.36
N ASN A 84 -4.19 5.51 13.63
CA ASN A 84 -3.71 4.62 14.70
C ASN A 84 -4.58 3.36 14.90
N GLU A 85 -5.52 3.11 13.99
CA GLU A 85 -6.34 1.90 14.00
C GLU A 85 -5.94 0.95 12.86
N ASN A 86 -6.28 -0.33 13.00
CA ASN A 86 -5.98 -1.34 11.99
C ASN A 86 -6.91 -1.24 10.79
N TRP A 87 -6.47 -0.58 9.73
CA TRP A 87 -7.24 -0.37 8.50
C TRP A 87 -7.68 -1.67 7.82
N LYS A 88 -6.94 -2.77 8.00
CA LYS A 88 -7.26 -4.07 7.40
C LYS A 88 -8.62 -4.59 7.86
N LEU A 89 -9.02 -4.29 9.11
CA LEU A 89 -10.32 -4.66 9.66
C LEU A 89 -11.50 -3.89 9.03
N HIS A 90 -11.22 -2.78 8.34
CA HIS A 90 -12.20 -1.97 7.63
C HIS A 90 -12.17 -2.20 6.11
N ALA A 91 -11.24 -3.03 5.63
CA ALA A 91 -11.15 -3.41 4.22
C ALA A 91 -12.11 -4.56 3.89
N ARG A 92 -12.33 -4.79 2.58
CA ARG A 92 -12.96 -6.02 2.14
C ARG A 92 -11.88 -7.10 2.09
N ILE A 93 -12.03 -8.15 2.91
CA ILE A 93 -11.07 -9.24 3.02
C ILE A 93 -11.57 -10.44 2.23
N ARG A 94 -10.75 -10.96 1.32
CA ARG A 94 -10.92 -12.28 0.71
C ARG A 94 -9.90 -13.23 1.31
N VAL A 95 -10.40 -14.32 1.89
CA VAL A 95 -9.55 -15.39 2.41
C VAL A 95 -9.57 -16.56 1.43
N ARG A 96 -8.40 -17.03 1.02
CA ARG A 96 -8.22 -18.26 0.26
C ARG A 96 -7.74 -19.33 1.23
N ASP A 97 -8.61 -20.27 1.56
CA ASP A 97 -8.43 -21.29 2.59
C ASP A 97 -8.76 -22.70 2.11
N THR A 98 -8.93 -22.88 0.80
CA THR A 98 -9.14 -24.19 0.17
C THR A 98 -8.08 -24.48 -0.89
N ALA A 99 -7.81 -25.76 -1.13
CA ALA A 99 -6.85 -26.18 -2.16
C ALA A 99 -7.22 -25.61 -3.55
N ALA A 100 -8.50 -25.61 -3.91
CA ALA A 100 -8.96 -25.07 -5.19
C ALA A 100 -8.66 -23.57 -5.33
N GLN A 101 -8.88 -22.78 -4.26
CA GLN A 101 -8.58 -21.33 -4.26
C GLN A 101 -7.07 -21.05 -4.29
N MET A 102 -6.25 -21.92 -3.69
CA MET A 102 -4.79 -21.81 -3.78
C MET A 102 -4.31 -22.10 -5.20
N GLU A 103 -4.88 -23.10 -5.88
CA GLU A 103 -4.53 -23.44 -7.25
C GLU A 103 -4.94 -22.36 -8.28
N GLU A 104 -5.78 -21.37 -7.91
CA GLU A 104 -6.01 -20.17 -8.73
C GLU A 104 -4.76 -19.28 -8.81
N LEU A 105 -3.90 -19.30 -7.80
CA LEU A 105 -2.70 -18.45 -7.69
C LEU A 105 -1.40 -19.20 -8.01
N TYR A 106 -1.35 -20.49 -7.73
CA TYR A 106 -0.15 -21.32 -7.84
C TYR A 106 -0.34 -22.41 -8.87
N PRO A 107 0.73 -22.82 -9.57
CA PRO A 107 0.68 -24.03 -10.38
C PRO A 107 0.30 -25.24 -9.52
N ARG A 108 -0.40 -26.19 -10.14
CA ARG A 108 -0.76 -27.45 -9.48
C ARG A 108 0.47 -28.12 -8.86
N LEU A 109 0.34 -28.66 -7.67
CA LEU A 109 1.38 -29.28 -6.84
C LEU A 109 2.43 -28.30 -6.28
N MET A 110 2.32 -26.99 -6.57
CA MET A 110 3.17 -25.96 -5.98
C MET A 110 2.39 -25.06 -5.00
N ALA A 111 1.09 -25.26 -4.90
CA ALA A 111 0.27 -24.54 -3.94
C ALA A 111 0.58 -25.01 -2.51
N PRO A 112 0.64 -24.08 -1.52
CA PRO A 112 0.77 -24.45 -0.12
C PRO A 112 -0.50 -25.18 0.36
N SER A 113 -0.34 -26.04 1.39
CA SER A 113 -1.49 -26.67 2.04
C SER A 113 -2.29 -25.62 2.84
N PRO A 114 -3.63 -25.53 2.65
CA PRO A 114 -4.47 -24.63 3.42
C PRO A 114 -4.47 -24.91 4.93
N ASP A 115 -4.05 -26.10 5.36
CA ASP A 115 -3.91 -26.45 6.79
C ASP A 115 -2.82 -25.62 7.49
N TRP A 116 -1.86 -25.09 6.71
CA TRP A 116 -0.69 -24.39 7.25
C TRP A 116 -0.55 -22.95 6.77
N GLN A 117 -1.16 -22.63 5.61
CA GLN A 117 -1.07 -21.30 5.02
C GLN A 117 -2.37 -20.94 4.34
N VAL A 118 -2.88 -19.76 4.63
CA VAL A 118 -3.96 -19.12 3.89
C VAL A 118 -3.42 -17.89 3.17
N ILE A 119 -4.17 -17.40 2.19
CA ILE A 119 -3.90 -16.10 1.57
C ILE A 119 -5.04 -15.16 1.94
N ARG A 120 -4.69 -13.98 2.48
CA ARG A 120 -5.63 -12.89 2.74
C ARG A 120 -5.34 -11.75 1.79
N GLU A 121 -6.34 -11.39 1.03
CA GLU A 121 -6.30 -10.27 0.08
C GLU A 121 -7.19 -9.15 0.61
N TYR A 122 -6.63 -7.94 0.74
CA TYR A 122 -7.31 -6.77 1.30
C TYR A 122 -7.66 -5.80 0.19
N PHE A 123 -8.93 -5.48 0.01
CA PHE A 123 -9.42 -4.64 -1.07
C PHE A 123 -10.08 -3.36 -0.55
N CYS A 124 -9.96 -2.29 -1.34
CA CYS A 124 -10.75 -1.09 -1.13
C CYS A 124 -12.24 -1.38 -1.36
N PRO A 125 -13.13 -1.06 -0.39
CA PRO A 125 -14.56 -1.39 -0.50
C PRO A 125 -15.28 -0.74 -1.67
N ILE A 126 -14.83 0.45 -2.12
CA ILE A 126 -15.50 1.22 -3.18
C ILE A 126 -14.88 1.04 -4.56
N SER A 127 -13.54 0.90 -4.67
CA SER A 127 -12.86 0.76 -5.97
C SER A 127 -12.53 -0.68 -6.34
N GLY A 128 -12.45 -1.59 -5.35
CA GLY A 128 -11.98 -2.96 -5.56
C GLY A 128 -10.47 -3.07 -5.78
N ASP A 129 -9.69 -1.99 -5.59
CA ASP A 129 -8.23 -2.05 -5.66
C ASP A 129 -7.69 -2.99 -4.59
N LEU A 130 -6.76 -3.86 -4.99
CA LEU A 130 -5.98 -4.69 -4.07
C LEU A 130 -4.95 -3.81 -3.38
N LEU A 131 -4.99 -3.76 -2.05
CA LEU A 131 -4.15 -2.90 -1.23
C LEU A 131 -3.02 -3.64 -0.52
N ASP A 132 -3.28 -4.89 -0.12
CA ASP A 132 -2.30 -5.74 0.54
C ASP A 132 -2.64 -7.22 0.39
N VAL A 133 -1.61 -8.08 0.49
CA VAL A 133 -1.74 -9.54 0.47
C VAL A 133 -0.86 -10.11 1.57
N GLU A 134 -1.44 -10.96 2.40
CA GLU A 134 -0.74 -11.71 3.43
C GLU A 134 -0.80 -13.23 3.17
N ALA A 135 0.20 -13.95 3.63
CA ALA A 135 0.26 -15.41 3.57
C ALA A 135 0.48 -16.01 4.98
N PRO A 136 -0.42 -15.78 5.93
CA PRO A 136 -0.27 -16.21 7.30
C PRO A 136 -0.68 -17.67 7.49
N THR A 137 -0.37 -18.23 8.68
CA THR A 137 -1.00 -19.47 9.15
C THR A 137 -2.51 -19.23 9.40
N PRO A 138 -3.38 -20.25 9.28
CA PRO A 138 -4.83 -20.07 9.43
C PRO A 138 -5.28 -19.44 10.76
N TRP A 139 -4.53 -19.69 11.83
CA TRP A 139 -4.84 -19.19 13.18
C TRP A 139 -4.22 -17.82 13.50
N TYR A 140 -3.44 -17.26 12.57
CA TYR A 140 -2.80 -15.97 12.80
C TYR A 140 -3.84 -14.83 12.68
N PRO A 141 -3.90 -13.91 13.67
CA PRO A 141 -4.88 -12.81 13.61
C PRO A 141 -4.53 -11.80 12.52
N VAL A 142 -5.51 -10.98 12.14
CA VAL A 142 -5.26 -9.78 11.32
C VAL A 142 -4.63 -8.72 12.21
N ILE A 143 -3.33 -8.51 12.08
CA ILE A 143 -2.60 -7.55 12.90
C ILE A 143 -2.48 -6.19 12.20
N HIS A 144 -2.28 -5.15 13.00
CA HIS A 144 -1.81 -3.85 12.53
C HIS A 144 -0.31 -3.98 12.25
N ASP A 145 0.11 -3.77 10.98
CA ASP A 145 1.51 -4.04 10.57
C ASP A 145 2.50 -3.13 11.27
N PHE A 146 2.16 -1.86 11.36
CA PHE A 146 2.94 -0.87 12.10
C PHE A 146 2.08 0.36 12.40
N GLU A 147 2.41 1.04 13.48
CA GLU A 147 1.86 2.34 13.84
C GLU A 147 2.97 3.38 13.64
N PRO A 148 2.86 4.27 12.65
CA PRO A 148 3.90 5.25 12.40
C PRO A 148 3.95 6.27 13.54
N ASP A 149 5.17 6.63 13.94
CA ASP A 149 5.40 7.73 14.89
C ASP A 149 5.25 9.06 14.13
N ILE A 150 4.06 9.63 14.23
CA ILE A 150 3.70 10.88 13.54
C ILE A 150 3.27 11.89 14.61
N ASP A 151 4.08 12.91 14.81
CA ASP A 151 3.79 14.05 15.71
C ASP A 151 3.02 15.17 15.01
#